data_2fe9377d951630adebc813e906d55c2e
#
_entry.id   2fe9377d951630adebc813e906d55c2e
#
_cell.length_a   1.000
_cell.length_b   1.000
_cell.length_c   1.000
_cell.angle_alpha   90.00
_cell.angle_beta   90.00
_cell.angle_gamma   90.00
#
_symmetry.space_group_name_H-M   'P 1'
#
loop_
_entity.id
_entity.type
_entity.pdbx_description
1 polymer ?
#
loop_
_entity_poly.entity_id
_entity_poly.type
_entity_poly.pdbx_seq_one_letter_code
_entity_poly.pdbx_strand_id
1 'polypeptide(L)'
;DRIENAQMNSLGTRKLYYEDVHQTDFTAVVMECVPDKEEGYYRIVLDASAFFPEEGGQSADKGTLNGQEVLDVSIKQGILYHKAACELPVGTRVTGHVDWNRRFDFMQQHSGEHMISGLLHSHFGLENVGFHLSDREVTLDMNGEVSLEQLRLIEQEANAYVWKNLPVNISWPSAEELVSLNYRSKLALTENVRIVEIPGVDLCACCAPHVDTTGQIGLIKVVNVQRHRGGVR
;
A
#
# COMPACT_ATOMS: atom_id res chain seq x y z
N ASP A 1 7.60 1.05 -19.69
CA ASP A 1 8.18 2.31 -20.22
C ASP A 1 7.84 3.53 -19.36
N ARG A 2 6.56 3.78 -18.97
CA ARG A 2 6.19 4.90 -18.09
C ARG A 2 6.64 4.66 -16.64
N ILE A 3 6.61 3.44 -16.19
CA ILE A 3 7.14 3.03 -14.88
C ILE A 3 8.66 3.23 -14.86
N GLU A 4 9.34 2.81 -15.92
CA GLU A 4 10.78 2.97 -16.08
C GLU A 4 11.17 4.46 -16.14
N ASN A 5 10.39 5.29 -16.86
CA ASN A 5 10.65 6.73 -16.94
C ASN A 5 10.44 7.44 -15.59
N ALA A 6 9.40 7.08 -14.84
CA ALA A 6 9.19 7.60 -13.48
C ALA A 6 10.30 7.16 -12.53
N GLN A 7 10.85 5.96 -12.71
CA GLN A 7 11.97 5.44 -11.94
C GLN A 7 13.31 6.03 -12.34
N MET A 8 13.53 6.28 -13.64
CA MET A 8 14.79 6.86 -14.16
C MET A 8 14.97 8.33 -13.81
N ASN A 9 13.88 9.07 -13.64
CA ASN A 9 13.95 10.51 -13.29
C ASN A 9 14.04 10.75 -11.78
N SER A 10 13.91 9.73 -10.94
CA SER A 10 14.13 9.85 -9.52
C SER A 10 15.52 9.32 -9.18
N LEU A 11 16.35 10.14 -8.52
CA LEU A 11 17.59 9.72 -7.85
C LEU A 11 17.30 8.79 -6.66
N GLY A 12 16.08 8.24 -6.60
CA GLY A 12 15.58 7.42 -5.51
C GLY A 12 15.83 5.94 -5.70
N THR A 13 15.37 5.18 -4.71
CA THR A 13 15.40 3.72 -4.74
C THR A 13 14.44 3.19 -5.81
N ARG A 14 14.91 2.23 -6.62
CA ARG A 14 14.04 1.49 -7.52
C ARG A 14 13.08 0.62 -6.71
N LYS A 15 11.77 0.81 -6.92
CA LYS A 15 10.71 0.17 -6.14
C LYS A 15 10.26 -1.11 -6.83
N LEU A 16 10.81 -2.25 -6.42
CA LEU A 16 10.50 -3.55 -7.01
C LEU A 16 9.05 -3.99 -6.73
N TYR A 17 8.45 -3.51 -5.64
CA TYR A 17 7.04 -3.79 -5.32
C TYR A 17 6.06 -3.15 -6.31
N TYR A 18 6.49 -2.17 -7.12
CA TYR A 18 5.69 -1.65 -8.22
C TYR A 18 5.77 -2.54 -9.46
N GLU A 19 6.86 -3.26 -9.62
CA GLU A 19 7.09 -4.13 -10.78
C GLU A 19 6.41 -5.50 -10.59
N ASP A 20 6.52 -6.07 -9.38
CA ASP A 20 5.92 -7.35 -9.03
C ASP A 20 5.66 -7.42 -7.53
N VAL A 21 4.40 -7.41 -7.13
CA VAL A 21 4.00 -7.50 -5.71
C VAL A 21 4.31 -8.86 -5.09
N HIS A 22 4.55 -9.89 -5.91
CA HIS A 22 4.87 -11.25 -5.47
C HIS A 22 6.36 -11.48 -5.25
N GLN A 23 7.21 -10.55 -5.67
CA GLN A 23 8.65 -10.68 -5.49
C GLN A 23 9.02 -10.50 -4.02
N THR A 24 9.48 -11.57 -3.40
CA THR A 24 9.96 -11.57 -2.01
C THR A 24 11.47 -11.59 -1.91
N ASP A 25 12.14 -12.30 -2.81
CA ASP A 25 13.60 -12.36 -2.86
C ASP A 25 14.15 -11.38 -3.88
N PHE A 26 15.19 -10.65 -3.51
CA PHE A 26 15.86 -9.73 -4.40
C PHE A 26 17.32 -9.54 -4.01
N THR A 27 18.12 -9.06 -4.95
CA THR A 27 19.49 -8.64 -4.71
C THR A 27 19.61 -7.15 -4.98
N ALA A 28 20.43 -6.46 -4.22
CA ALA A 28 20.65 -5.03 -4.37
C ALA A 28 22.04 -4.63 -3.91
N VAL A 29 22.45 -3.42 -4.22
CA VAL A 29 23.73 -2.84 -3.83
C VAL A 29 23.47 -1.78 -2.75
N VAL A 30 24.27 -1.82 -1.68
CA VAL A 30 24.21 -0.82 -0.61
C VAL A 30 24.74 0.51 -1.15
N MET A 31 23.88 1.52 -1.13
CA MET A 31 24.21 2.88 -1.58
C MET A 31 24.60 3.79 -0.44
N GLU A 32 24.05 3.55 0.76
CA GLU A 32 24.29 4.32 1.97
C GLU A 32 24.03 3.43 3.19
N CYS A 33 24.83 3.60 4.23
CA CYS A 33 24.63 2.95 5.52
C CYS A 33 25.10 3.90 6.62
N VAL A 34 24.15 4.45 7.38
CA VAL A 34 24.43 5.43 8.43
C VAL A 34 23.79 4.97 9.74
N PRO A 35 24.34 5.38 10.90
CA PRO A 35 23.71 5.10 12.19
C PRO A 35 22.29 5.66 12.23
N ASP A 36 21.35 4.87 12.81
CA ASP A 36 20.00 5.33 13.09
C ASP A 36 19.98 6.24 14.32
N LYS A 37 18.86 6.94 14.55
CA LYS A 37 18.64 7.74 15.77
C LYS A 37 18.63 6.85 17.01
N GLU A 38 18.14 5.61 16.86
CA GLU A 38 18.15 4.61 17.92
C GLU A 38 19.51 3.90 17.92
N GLU A 39 20.18 3.95 19.07
CA GLU A 39 21.49 3.32 19.23
C GLU A 39 21.45 1.81 18.94
N GLY A 40 22.47 1.32 18.23
CA GLY A 40 22.57 -0.08 17.86
C GLY A 40 21.91 -0.43 16.52
N TYR A 41 21.27 0.53 15.85
CA TYR A 41 20.64 0.33 14.55
C TYR A 41 21.26 1.19 13.47
N TYR A 42 21.07 0.76 12.23
CA TYR A 42 21.53 1.45 11.03
C TYR A 42 20.37 1.71 10.07
N ARG A 43 20.50 2.78 9.30
CA ARG A 43 19.61 3.09 8.20
C ARG A 43 20.34 2.79 6.91
N ILE A 44 19.80 1.88 6.12
CA ILE A 44 20.44 1.33 4.93
C ILE A 44 19.61 1.74 3.70
N VAL A 45 20.29 2.36 2.74
CA VAL A 45 19.74 2.69 1.43
C VAL A 45 20.30 1.71 0.41
N LEU A 46 19.42 1.11 -0.38
CA LEU A 46 19.75 0.19 -1.46
C LEU A 46 19.43 0.86 -2.81
N ASP A 47 20.05 0.40 -3.88
CA ASP A 47 19.71 0.86 -5.25
C ASP A 47 18.32 0.40 -5.67
N ALA A 48 17.87 -0.76 -5.18
CA ALA A 48 16.54 -1.31 -5.42
C ALA A 48 16.04 -2.02 -4.17
N SER A 49 14.72 -2.06 -3.97
CA SER A 49 14.12 -2.77 -2.84
C SER A 49 12.72 -3.27 -3.15
N ALA A 50 12.42 -4.47 -2.67
CA ALA A 50 11.08 -5.04 -2.68
C ALA A 50 10.29 -4.73 -1.40
N PHE A 51 10.90 -4.11 -0.38
CA PHE A 51 10.22 -3.72 0.86
C PHE A 51 9.33 -2.51 0.63
N PHE A 52 8.02 -2.67 0.89
CA PHE A 52 7.10 -1.53 0.92
C PHE A 52 7.31 -0.75 2.22
N PRO A 53 7.54 0.56 2.15
CA PRO A 53 7.75 1.39 3.34
C PRO A 53 6.44 1.71 4.04
N GLU A 54 6.51 2.23 5.26
CA GLU A 54 5.35 2.85 5.88
C GLU A 54 4.91 4.06 5.05
N GLU A 55 3.76 3.94 4.41
CA GLU A 55 3.24 4.93 3.48
C GLU A 55 1.73 4.77 3.33
N GLY A 56 1.00 5.88 3.15
CA GLY A 56 -0.43 5.86 2.89
C GLY A 56 -1.28 5.20 3.99
N GLY A 57 -0.84 5.25 5.24
CA GLY A 57 -1.53 4.66 6.38
C GLY A 57 -1.22 3.18 6.63
N GLN A 58 -0.44 2.54 5.76
CA GLN A 58 -0.04 1.15 5.90
C GLN A 58 1.34 1.03 6.54
N SER A 59 1.47 0.17 7.55
CA SER A 59 2.76 -0.16 8.14
C SER A 59 3.70 -0.84 7.13
N ALA A 60 5.01 -0.68 7.34
CA ALA A 60 6.03 -1.22 6.46
C ALA A 60 6.05 -2.75 6.42
N ASP A 61 6.55 -3.29 5.32
CA ASP A 61 6.95 -4.69 5.24
C ASP A 61 8.05 -5.01 6.26
N LYS A 62 8.16 -6.27 6.59
CA LYS A 62 9.26 -6.84 7.37
C LYS A 62 9.95 -7.95 6.58
N GLY A 63 11.11 -8.36 7.05
CA GLY A 63 11.89 -9.40 6.43
C GLY A 63 13.34 -9.30 6.84
N THR A 64 14.25 -9.66 5.92
CA THR A 64 15.70 -9.72 6.21
C THR A 64 16.53 -9.10 5.09
N LEU A 65 17.71 -8.60 5.46
CA LEU A 65 18.80 -8.25 4.57
C LEU A 65 20.03 -9.08 5.00
N ASN A 66 20.56 -9.91 4.11
CA ASN A 66 21.62 -10.86 4.43
C ASN A 66 21.33 -11.66 5.71
N GLY A 67 20.08 -12.09 5.89
CA GLY A 67 19.65 -12.83 7.08
C GLY A 67 19.43 -11.99 8.34
N GLN A 68 19.73 -10.69 8.31
CA GLN A 68 19.50 -9.79 9.44
C GLN A 68 18.11 -9.16 9.36
N GLU A 69 17.43 -9.07 10.49
CA GLU A 69 16.07 -8.57 10.57
C GLU A 69 15.99 -7.10 10.13
N VAL A 70 15.04 -6.81 9.23
CA VAL A 70 14.63 -5.45 8.88
C VAL A 70 13.44 -5.08 9.78
N LEU A 71 13.66 -4.12 10.67
CA LEU A 71 12.71 -3.74 11.71
C LEU A 71 11.68 -2.74 11.24
N ASP A 72 12.08 -1.88 10.30
CA ASP A 72 11.22 -0.83 9.74
C ASP A 72 11.75 -0.39 8.39
N VAL A 73 10.87 0.13 7.55
CA VAL A 73 11.21 0.72 6.25
C VAL A 73 10.44 2.04 6.13
N SER A 74 11.15 3.13 5.90
CA SER A 74 10.58 4.44 5.70
C SER A 74 10.94 5.00 4.33
N ILE A 75 10.18 5.97 3.85
CA ILE A 75 10.42 6.64 2.58
C ILE A 75 10.53 8.15 2.79
N LYS A 76 11.51 8.76 2.13
CA LYS A 76 11.66 10.21 2.09
C LYS A 76 12.21 10.61 0.72
N GLN A 77 11.46 11.45 0.01
CA GLN A 77 11.85 11.93 -1.32
C GLN A 77 12.22 10.79 -2.29
N GLY A 78 11.43 9.70 -2.26
CA GLY A 78 11.64 8.54 -3.12
C GLY A 78 12.74 7.58 -2.68
N ILE A 79 13.45 7.88 -1.60
CA ILE A 79 14.51 7.03 -1.05
C ILE A 79 13.96 6.17 0.07
N LEU A 80 14.19 4.86 -0.02
CA LEU A 80 13.80 3.88 1.00
C LEU A 80 14.94 3.68 1.99
N TYR A 81 14.62 3.81 3.28
CA TYR A 81 15.53 3.60 4.40
C TYR A 81 15.12 2.35 5.15
N HIS A 82 16.02 1.37 5.19
CA HIS A 82 15.79 0.09 5.89
C HIS A 82 16.48 0.16 7.25
N LYS A 83 15.75 -0.07 8.32
CA LYS A 83 16.29 -0.10 9.68
C LYS A 83 16.69 -1.53 10.04
N ALA A 84 17.97 -1.74 10.33
CA ALA A 84 18.52 -3.04 10.71
C ALA A 84 19.60 -2.89 11.79
N ALA A 85 19.86 -3.97 12.54
CA ALA A 85 20.87 -3.98 13.60
C ALA A 85 22.30 -4.21 13.09
N CYS A 86 22.48 -4.39 11.79
CA CYS A 86 23.78 -4.64 11.18
C CYS A 86 24.24 -3.49 10.30
N GLU A 87 25.54 -3.21 10.33
CA GLU A 87 26.21 -2.33 9.40
C GLU A 87 26.54 -3.11 8.12
N LEU A 88 26.16 -2.56 6.96
CA LEU A 88 26.47 -3.13 5.66
C LEU A 88 27.36 -2.16 4.88
N PRO A 89 28.54 -2.59 4.43
CA PRO A 89 29.45 -1.71 3.70
C PRO A 89 28.83 -1.20 2.38
N VAL A 90 28.99 0.11 2.12
CA VAL A 90 28.59 0.71 0.86
C VAL A 90 29.29 0.04 -0.32
N GLY A 91 28.56 -0.21 -1.40
CA GLY A 91 29.05 -0.87 -2.60
C GLY A 91 28.93 -2.39 -2.57
N THR A 92 28.57 -2.99 -1.45
CA THR A 92 28.40 -4.46 -1.38
C THR A 92 27.02 -4.89 -1.87
N ARG A 93 26.96 -6.08 -2.44
CA ARG A 93 25.71 -6.70 -2.86
C ARG A 93 25.09 -7.44 -1.67
N VAL A 94 23.79 -7.22 -1.49
CA VAL A 94 23.03 -7.87 -0.42
C VAL A 94 21.84 -8.63 -0.99
N THR A 95 21.38 -9.63 -0.26
CA THR A 95 20.16 -10.37 -0.56
C THR A 95 19.07 -9.95 0.41
N GLY A 96 17.94 -9.50 -0.12
CA GLY A 96 16.76 -9.16 0.65
C GLY A 96 15.69 -10.23 0.55
N HIS A 97 14.93 -10.41 1.62
CA HIS A 97 13.78 -11.30 1.67
C HIS A 97 12.64 -10.62 2.41
N VAL A 98 11.51 -10.43 1.72
CA VAL A 98 10.29 -9.85 2.29
C VAL A 98 9.43 -10.95 2.91
N ASP A 99 8.92 -10.73 4.11
CA ASP A 99 7.95 -11.61 4.76
C ASP A 99 6.64 -11.61 3.94
N TRP A 100 6.43 -12.68 3.18
CA TRP A 100 5.27 -12.81 2.31
C TRP A 100 3.96 -12.90 3.09
N ASN A 101 3.92 -13.61 4.19
CA ASN A 101 2.69 -13.77 4.96
C ASN A 101 2.17 -12.41 5.45
N ARG A 102 3.06 -11.55 5.91
CA ARG A 102 2.72 -10.17 6.30
C ARG A 102 2.31 -9.34 5.09
N ARG A 103 3.09 -9.38 4.00
CA ARG A 103 2.79 -8.66 2.76
C ARG A 103 1.40 -9.05 2.24
N PHE A 104 1.12 -10.33 2.13
CA PHE A 104 -0.15 -10.81 1.59
C PHE A 104 -1.34 -10.48 2.49
N ASP A 105 -1.18 -10.62 3.81
CA ASP A 105 -2.19 -10.18 4.77
C ASP A 105 -2.54 -8.69 4.56
N PHE A 106 -1.55 -7.84 4.44
CA PHE A 106 -1.78 -6.42 4.19
C PHE A 106 -2.40 -6.14 2.82
N MET A 107 -2.03 -6.89 1.80
CA MET A 107 -2.67 -6.81 0.49
C MET A 107 -4.16 -7.14 0.56
N GLN A 108 -4.52 -8.20 1.29
CA GLN A 108 -5.91 -8.60 1.52
C GLN A 108 -6.68 -7.51 2.28
N GLN A 109 -6.11 -7.00 3.36
CA GLN A 109 -6.74 -5.99 4.21
C GLN A 109 -6.92 -4.66 3.45
N HIS A 110 -5.89 -4.21 2.75
CA HIS A 110 -5.93 -2.95 2.02
C HIS A 110 -6.89 -3.01 0.83
N SER A 111 -6.88 -4.11 0.09
CA SER A 111 -7.84 -4.32 -1.00
C SER A 111 -9.27 -4.40 -0.48
N GLY A 112 -9.49 -5.05 0.66
CA GLY A 112 -10.79 -5.08 1.34
C GLY A 112 -11.27 -3.69 1.75
N GLU A 113 -10.37 -2.85 2.24
CA GLU A 113 -10.67 -1.45 2.56
C GLU A 113 -11.10 -0.67 1.31
N HIS A 114 -10.40 -0.83 0.19
CA HIS A 114 -10.80 -0.19 -1.07
C HIS A 114 -12.21 -0.59 -1.49
N MET A 115 -12.59 -1.84 -1.29
CA MET A 115 -13.92 -2.32 -1.61
C MET A 115 -14.99 -1.64 -0.75
N ILE A 116 -14.79 -1.58 0.56
CA ILE A 116 -15.71 -0.90 1.49
C ILE A 116 -15.78 0.60 1.18
N SER A 117 -14.65 1.27 1.07
CA SER A 117 -14.60 2.72 0.79
C SER A 117 -15.20 3.07 -0.55
N GLY A 118 -14.92 2.27 -1.59
CA GLY A 118 -15.46 2.47 -2.93
C GLY A 118 -16.99 2.32 -2.96
N LEU A 119 -17.53 1.33 -2.28
CA LEU A 119 -18.98 1.11 -2.20
C LEU A 119 -19.68 2.19 -1.35
N LEU A 120 -19.09 2.59 -0.23
CA LEU A 120 -19.61 3.71 0.58
C LEU A 120 -19.62 5.02 -0.22
N HIS A 121 -18.58 5.24 -1.02
CA HIS A 121 -18.52 6.41 -1.91
C HIS A 121 -19.60 6.36 -2.99
N SER A 122 -19.72 5.26 -3.70
CA SER A 122 -20.68 5.14 -4.81
C SER A 122 -22.15 5.15 -4.36
N HIS A 123 -22.46 4.52 -3.22
CA HIS A 123 -23.83 4.43 -2.71
C HIS A 123 -24.28 5.66 -1.91
N PHE A 124 -23.39 6.23 -1.12
CA PHE A 124 -23.76 7.28 -0.15
C PHE A 124 -23.00 8.60 -0.32
N GLY A 125 -22.10 8.69 -1.30
CA GLY A 125 -21.30 9.90 -1.51
C GLY A 125 -20.30 10.18 -0.37
N LEU A 126 -19.96 9.18 0.44
CA LEU A 126 -19.03 9.35 1.54
C LEU A 126 -17.59 9.30 1.05
N GLU A 127 -16.73 10.08 1.69
CA GLU A 127 -15.30 10.11 1.41
C GLU A 127 -14.51 9.45 2.57
N ASN A 128 -13.53 8.64 2.20
CA ASN A 128 -12.54 8.15 3.16
C ASN A 128 -11.58 9.28 3.49
N VAL A 129 -11.53 9.70 4.74
CA VAL A 129 -10.67 10.78 5.24
C VAL A 129 -9.56 10.29 6.17
N GLY A 130 -9.46 8.99 6.42
CA GLY A 130 -8.42 8.38 7.22
C GLY A 130 -8.36 6.88 7.01
N PHE A 131 -7.16 6.35 7.01
CA PHE A 131 -6.90 4.92 6.86
C PHE A 131 -5.67 4.53 7.68
N HIS A 132 -5.79 3.42 8.39
CA HIS A 132 -4.68 2.89 9.18
C HIS A 132 -4.68 1.37 9.13
N LEU A 133 -3.55 0.79 8.72
CA LEU A 133 -3.35 -0.65 8.61
C LEU A 133 -2.06 -1.04 9.31
N SER A 134 -2.20 -1.84 10.36
CA SER A 134 -1.08 -2.36 11.15
C SER A 134 -1.29 -3.83 11.48
N ASP A 135 -0.38 -4.40 12.27
CA ASP A 135 -0.46 -5.79 12.75
C ASP A 135 -1.71 -6.05 13.62
N ARG A 136 -2.26 -4.99 14.21
CA ARG A 136 -3.31 -5.11 15.22
C ARG A 136 -4.69 -4.87 14.66
N GLU A 137 -4.82 -3.91 13.77
CA GLU A 137 -6.12 -3.47 13.30
C GLU A 137 -6.05 -2.77 11.95
N VAL A 138 -7.18 -2.75 11.30
CA VAL A 138 -7.44 -1.93 10.11
C VAL A 138 -8.59 -1.00 10.45
N THR A 139 -8.36 0.31 10.34
CA THR A 139 -9.40 1.31 10.54
C THR A 139 -9.53 2.19 9.30
N LEU A 140 -10.75 2.59 9.01
CA LEU A 140 -11.03 3.60 8.00
C LEU A 140 -12.02 4.63 8.56
N ASP A 141 -11.79 5.89 8.22
CA ASP A 141 -12.58 7.00 8.69
C ASP A 141 -13.36 7.60 7.52
N MET A 142 -14.67 7.64 7.64
CA MET A 142 -15.55 8.26 6.65
C MET A 142 -16.03 9.62 7.13
N ASN A 143 -16.25 10.55 6.21
CA ASN A 143 -16.63 11.93 6.51
C ASN A 143 -18.12 12.15 6.79
N GLY A 144 -18.89 11.09 6.91
CA GLY A 144 -20.32 11.14 7.22
C GLY A 144 -20.80 9.93 7.97
N GLU A 145 -22.03 9.98 8.44
CA GLU A 145 -22.65 8.90 9.18
C GLU A 145 -23.15 7.80 8.25
N VAL A 146 -23.01 6.56 8.72
CA VAL A 146 -23.58 5.38 8.08
C VAL A 146 -24.16 4.50 9.17
N SER A 147 -25.37 3.96 8.94
CA SER A 147 -26.02 3.07 9.89
C SER A 147 -25.39 1.68 9.84
N LEU A 148 -25.56 0.92 10.94
CA LEU A 148 -25.09 -0.46 10.98
C LEU A 148 -25.78 -1.32 9.90
N GLU A 149 -27.07 -1.07 9.64
CA GLU A 149 -27.83 -1.75 8.59
C GLU A 149 -27.23 -1.48 7.20
N GLN A 150 -26.92 -0.21 6.90
CA GLN A 150 -26.26 0.17 5.66
C GLN A 150 -24.89 -0.49 5.52
N LEU A 151 -24.10 -0.53 6.60
CA LEU A 151 -22.80 -1.21 6.61
C LEU A 151 -22.91 -2.70 6.34
N ARG A 152 -23.92 -3.37 6.88
CA ARG A 152 -24.15 -4.80 6.62
C ARG A 152 -24.48 -5.06 5.14
N LEU A 153 -25.24 -4.19 4.50
CA LEU A 153 -25.50 -4.27 3.06
C LEU A 153 -24.25 -4.05 2.22
N ILE A 154 -23.45 -3.06 2.59
CA ILE A 154 -22.16 -2.80 1.93
C ILE A 154 -21.22 -4.00 2.09
N GLU A 155 -21.13 -4.58 3.28
CA GLU A 155 -20.32 -5.77 3.55
C GLU A 155 -20.75 -6.96 2.70
N GLN A 156 -22.06 -7.21 2.60
CA GLN A 156 -22.60 -8.26 1.74
C GLN A 156 -22.27 -8.05 0.27
N GLU A 157 -22.42 -6.84 -0.23
CA GLU A 157 -22.08 -6.50 -1.60
C GLU A 157 -20.59 -6.68 -1.87
N ALA A 158 -19.74 -6.21 -0.95
CA ALA A 158 -18.30 -6.39 -1.05
C ALA A 158 -17.91 -7.86 -1.14
N ASN A 159 -18.47 -8.71 -0.29
CA ASN A 159 -18.21 -10.14 -0.33
C ASN A 159 -18.75 -10.81 -1.61
N ALA A 160 -19.84 -10.32 -2.17
CA ALA A 160 -20.32 -10.81 -3.47
C ALA A 160 -19.30 -10.53 -4.57
N TYR A 161 -18.64 -9.38 -4.56
CA TYR A 161 -17.54 -9.07 -5.50
C TYR A 161 -16.29 -9.91 -5.22
N VAL A 162 -15.98 -10.23 -3.97
CA VAL A 162 -14.92 -11.20 -3.64
C VAL A 162 -15.19 -12.54 -4.34
N TRP A 163 -16.40 -13.05 -4.24
CA TRP A 163 -16.78 -14.33 -4.86
C TRP A 163 -16.76 -14.30 -6.39
N LYS A 164 -16.98 -13.15 -7.01
CA LYS A 164 -16.86 -12.99 -8.47
C LYS A 164 -15.42 -13.08 -8.95
N ASN A 165 -14.46 -12.94 -8.08
CA ASN A 165 -13.03 -13.03 -8.40
C ASN A 165 -12.62 -12.10 -9.55
N LEU A 166 -12.95 -10.82 -9.43
CA LEU A 166 -12.64 -9.81 -10.42
C LEU A 166 -11.16 -9.44 -10.43
N PRO A 167 -10.58 -9.08 -11.57
CA PRO A 167 -9.21 -8.58 -11.61
C PRO A 167 -9.09 -7.24 -10.87
N VAL A 168 -7.96 -7.05 -10.19
CA VAL A 168 -7.56 -5.74 -9.63
C VAL A 168 -6.51 -5.17 -10.57
N ASN A 169 -6.84 -4.07 -11.23
CA ASN A 169 -6.03 -3.49 -12.29
C ASN A 169 -5.20 -2.33 -11.76
N ILE A 170 -3.90 -2.37 -12.00
CA ILE A 170 -2.97 -1.30 -11.65
C ILE A 170 -2.56 -0.57 -12.92
N SER A 171 -2.64 0.76 -12.90
CA SER A 171 -2.21 1.58 -14.03
C SER A 171 -1.53 2.86 -13.59
N TRP A 172 -0.77 3.44 -14.51
CA TRP A 172 -0.12 4.74 -14.37
C TRP A 172 -0.58 5.63 -15.52
N PRO A 173 -1.77 6.25 -15.43
CA PRO A 173 -2.28 7.07 -16.51
C PRO A 173 -1.39 8.26 -16.80
N SER A 174 -1.43 8.75 -18.04
CA SER A 174 -0.80 10.04 -18.38
C SER A 174 -1.54 11.19 -17.67
N ALA A 175 -0.89 12.35 -17.57
CA ALA A 175 -1.52 13.54 -17.02
C ALA A 175 -2.81 13.88 -17.78
N GLU A 176 -2.84 13.71 -19.10
CA GLU A 176 -3.99 13.91 -19.95
C GLU A 176 -5.13 12.93 -19.63
N GLU A 177 -4.83 11.65 -19.48
CA GLU A 177 -5.80 10.61 -19.09
C GLU A 177 -6.37 10.85 -17.69
N LEU A 178 -5.55 11.32 -16.74
CA LEU A 178 -5.98 11.62 -15.37
C LEU A 178 -7.08 12.69 -15.30
N VAL A 179 -7.03 13.68 -16.18
CA VAL A 179 -8.03 14.76 -16.21
C VAL A 179 -9.45 14.23 -16.45
N SER A 180 -9.58 13.16 -17.24
CA SER A 180 -10.88 12.54 -17.56
C SER A 180 -11.28 11.41 -16.61
N LEU A 181 -10.39 10.97 -15.71
CA LEU A 181 -10.70 9.93 -14.76
C LEU A 181 -11.36 10.48 -13.49
N ASN A 182 -12.47 9.85 -13.10
CA ASN A 182 -13.14 10.12 -11.83
C ASN A 182 -12.67 9.12 -10.79
N TYR A 183 -11.56 9.41 -10.13
CA TYR A 183 -10.95 8.54 -9.14
C TYR A 183 -10.94 9.18 -7.76
N ARG A 184 -11.02 8.33 -6.73
CA ARG A 184 -10.87 8.76 -5.34
C ARG A 184 -9.40 9.07 -5.06
N SER A 185 -9.14 10.17 -4.39
CA SER A 185 -7.81 10.56 -3.95
C SER A 185 -7.89 11.47 -2.74
N LYS A 186 -6.99 11.30 -1.79
CA LYS A 186 -6.83 12.21 -0.65
C LYS A 186 -5.99 13.44 -1.00
N LEU A 187 -5.25 13.38 -2.11
CA LEU A 187 -4.33 14.41 -2.57
C LEU A 187 -4.75 14.91 -3.95
N ALA A 188 -4.58 16.21 -4.18
CA ALA A 188 -4.76 16.80 -5.51
C ALA A 188 -3.51 16.52 -6.35
N LEU A 189 -3.45 15.35 -6.97
CA LEU A 189 -2.34 14.93 -7.81
C LEU A 189 -2.70 15.15 -9.28
N THR A 190 -1.72 15.62 -10.08
CA THR A 190 -1.92 15.92 -11.50
C THR A 190 -1.10 15.02 -12.42
N GLU A 191 -0.09 14.32 -11.91
CA GLU A 191 0.79 13.45 -12.68
C GLU A 191 1.43 12.38 -11.79
N ASN A 192 1.97 11.33 -12.38
CA ASN A 192 2.63 10.21 -11.70
C ASN A 192 1.76 9.55 -10.64
N VAL A 193 0.48 9.42 -10.96
CA VAL A 193 -0.51 8.81 -10.07
C VAL A 193 -0.69 7.34 -10.41
N ARG A 194 -0.50 6.48 -9.40
CA ARG A 194 -0.79 5.07 -9.53
C ARG A 194 -2.27 4.84 -9.22
N ILE A 195 -2.99 4.28 -10.17
CA ILE A 195 -4.43 4.00 -10.05
C ILE A 195 -4.64 2.51 -9.81
N VAL A 196 -5.43 2.21 -8.78
CA VAL A 196 -5.92 0.88 -8.46
C VAL A 196 -7.40 0.83 -8.80
N GLU A 197 -7.76 -0.05 -9.74
CA GLU A 197 -9.13 -0.25 -10.18
C GLU A 197 -9.63 -1.63 -9.74
N ILE A 198 -10.77 -1.64 -9.06
CA ILE A 198 -11.58 -2.84 -8.86
C ILE A 198 -12.85 -2.65 -9.69
N PRO A 199 -12.98 -3.31 -10.86
CA PRO A 199 -14.06 -3.02 -11.80
C PRO A 199 -15.44 -3.07 -11.18
N GLY A 200 -16.22 -2.00 -11.35
CA GLY A 200 -17.57 -1.86 -10.78
C GLY A 200 -17.62 -1.52 -9.30
N VAL A 201 -16.49 -1.44 -8.62
CA VAL A 201 -16.41 -1.21 -7.17
C VAL A 201 -15.68 0.09 -6.83
N ASP A 202 -14.47 0.27 -7.33
CA ASP A 202 -13.61 1.37 -6.93
C ASP A 202 -12.58 1.76 -7.99
N LEU A 203 -12.24 3.04 -8.00
CA LEU A 203 -11.15 3.61 -8.78
C LEU A 203 -10.43 4.61 -7.88
N CYS A 204 -9.22 4.28 -7.45
CA CYS A 204 -8.54 5.03 -6.38
C CYS A 204 -7.04 5.20 -6.65
N ALA A 205 -6.53 6.38 -6.34
CA ALA A 205 -5.08 6.61 -6.29
C ALA A 205 -4.51 5.94 -5.03
N CYS A 206 -3.57 5.02 -5.20
CA CYS A 206 -2.95 4.29 -4.10
C CYS A 206 -1.56 3.78 -4.47
N CYS A 207 -0.62 3.89 -3.54
CA CYS A 207 0.76 3.46 -3.74
C CYS A 207 1.04 2.03 -3.24
N ALA A 208 0.13 1.43 -2.49
CA ALA A 208 0.37 0.17 -1.81
C ALA A 208 0.19 -1.06 -2.72
N PRO A 209 0.83 -2.20 -2.38
CA PRO A 209 0.56 -3.48 -3.02
C PRO A 209 -0.88 -3.95 -2.77
N HIS A 210 -1.53 -4.49 -3.80
CA HIS A 210 -2.88 -5.03 -3.75
C HIS A 210 -2.90 -6.47 -4.26
N VAL A 211 -3.99 -7.20 -3.94
CA VAL A 211 -4.23 -8.54 -4.48
C VAL A 211 -4.43 -8.51 -6.00
N ASP A 212 -4.14 -9.60 -6.69
CA ASP A 212 -4.32 -9.69 -8.15
C ASP A 212 -5.79 -9.76 -8.52
N THR A 213 -6.60 -10.45 -7.71
CA THR A 213 -8.02 -10.62 -7.92
C THR A 213 -8.77 -10.49 -6.60
N THR A 214 -10.03 -10.10 -6.67
CA THR A 214 -10.86 -9.91 -5.46
C THR A 214 -11.04 -11.19 -4.67
N GLY A 215 -10.99 -12.36 -5.31
CA GLY A 215 -11.08 -13.65 -4.63
C GLY A 215 -9.97 -13.89 -3.62
N GLN A 216 -8.79 -13.31 -3.84
CA GLN A 216 -7.66 -13.42 -2.93
C GLN A 216 -7.87 -12.66 -1.60
N ILE A 217 -8.83 -11.75 -1.55
CA ILE A 217 -9.21 -11.07 -0.29
C ILE A 217 -9.77 -12.09 0.71
N GLY A 218 -10.53 -13.05 0.24
CA GLY A 218 -11.14 -14.11 1.05
C GLY A 218 -12.47 -13.69 1.63
N LEU A 219 -12.48 -12.99 2.76
CA LEU A 219 -13.68 -12.52 3.45
C LEU A 219 -13.48 -11.12 4.00
N ILE A 220 -14.48 -10.27 3.83
CA ILE A 220 -14.52 -8.93 4.40
C ILE A 220 -15.55 -8.91 5.54
N LYS A 221 -15.12 -8.47 6.72
CA LYS A 221 -15.97 -8.32 7.90
C LYS A 221 -15.71 -6.99 8.59
N VAL A 222 -16.74 -6.18 8.71
CA VAL A 222 -16.71 -4.97 9.55
C VAL A 222 -17.00 -5.41 10.98
N VAL A 223 -16.01 -5.30 11.84
CA VAL A 223 -16.08 -5.81 13.21
C VAL A 223 -16.59 -4.79 14.23
N ASN A 224 -16.41 -3.50 13.93
CA ASN A 224 -16.87 -2.42 14.79
C ASN A 224 -17.11 -1.15 14.00
N VAL A 225 -17.98 -0.29 14.50
CA VAL A 225 -18.22 1.04 13.98
C VAL A 225 -18.52 1.98 15.15
N GLN A 226 -17.91 3.17 15.12
CA GLN A 226 -18.12 4.20 16.14
C GLN A 226 -18.09 5.58 15.53
N ARG A 227 -18.66 6.55 16.22
CA ARG A 227 -18.56 7.95 15.82
C ARG A 227 -17.12 8.42 15.88
N HIS A 228 -16.70 9.17 14.88
CA HIS A 228 -15.35 9.70 14.80
C HIS A 228 -15.35 11.00 14.00
N ARG A 229 -15.03 12.12 14.63
CA ARG A 229 -14.80 13.44 13.99
C ARG A 229 -15.85 13.86 12.95
N GLY A 230 -17.12 13.75 13.30
CA GLY A 230 -18.23 14.11 12.41
C GLY A 230 -18.62 13.04 11.40
N GLY A 231 -18.00 11.87 11.46
CA GLY A 231 -18.31 10.70 10.66
C GLY A 231 -18.23 9.43 11.50
N VAL A 232 -17.74 8.35 10.87
CA VAL A 232 -17.60 7.02 11.54
C VAL A 232 -16.21 6.44 11.27
N ARG A 233 -15.79 5.61 12.21
CA ARG A 233 -14.59 4.77 12.08
C ARG A 233 -14.97 3.31 12.20
#